data_63ce5fc0ca45c541a3b34691df77b592
#
_entry.id   63ce5fc0ca45c541a3b34691df77b592
#
_cell.length_a   1.000
_cell.length_b   1.000
_cell.length_c   1.000
_cell.angle_alpha   90.00
_cell.angle_beta   90.00
_cell.angle_gamma   90.00
#
_symmetry.space_group_name_H-M   'P 1'
#
loop_
_entity.id
_entity.type
_entity.pdbx_description
1 polymer ?
#
loop_
_entity_poly.entity_id
_entity_poly.type
_entity_poly.pdbx_seq_one_letter_code
_entity_poly.pdbx_strand_id
1 'polypeptide(L)'
;MNPTAAQPLPPNPYNAHAWITGDPEIGEGCWIGAFTLIDGQGGLKIGRGCNISCGAQIVSHSTVRRCLTERVLDVVDKRLTEIGDHCFIGTNAVVLMGARIGHHSVIAAGAVVLEKADIPPYSLVAGVPGRVVRSLEADVERWSAEARAAKL
;
A
#
# COMPACT_ATOMS: atom_id res chain seq x y z
N MET A 1 18.10 -33.43 -7.52
CA MET A 1 16.85 -32.63 -7.63
C MET A 1 17.07 -31.56 -8.68
N ASN A 2 16.26 -31.57 -9.72
CA ASN A 2 16.24 -30.41 -10.61
C ASN A 2 15.80 -29.20 -9.80
N PRO A 3 16.54 -28.08 -9.82
CA PRO A 3 16.03 -26.86 -9.26
C PRO A 3 14.72 -26.58 -9.99
N THR A 4 13.63 -26.51 -9.26
CA THR A 4 12.35 -26.05 -9.78
C THR A 4 12.61 -24.71 -10.46
N ALA A 5 12.38 -24.63 -11.75
CA ALA A 5 12.52 -23.37 -12.45
C ALA A 5 11.72 -22.31 -11.67
N ALA A 6 12.35 -21.19 -11.36
CA ALA A 6 11.69 -20.11 -10.65
C ALA A 6 10.41 -19.77 -11.41
N GLN A 7 9.28 -19.90 -10.75
CA GLN A 7 8.01 -19.53 -11.38
C GLN A 7 8.01 -18.02 -11.60
N PRO A 8 7.63 -17.56 -12.78
CA PRO A 8 7.51 -16.12 -13.03
C PRO A 8 6.47 -15.51 -12.10
N LEU A 9 6.63 -14.23 -11.76
CA LEU A 9 5.61 -13.50 -11.05
C LEU A 9 4.30 -13.48 -11.85
N PRO A 10 3.14 -13.46 -11.18
CA PRO A 10 1.86 -13.33 -11.86
C PRO A 10 1.85 -12.11 -12.79
N PRO A 11 1.41 -12.26 -14.05
CA PRO A 11 1.36 -11.14 -14.97
C PRO A 11 0.37 -10.08 -14.47
N ASN A 12 0.72 -8.81 -14.65
CA ASN A 12 -0.12 -7.69 -14.31
C ASN A 12 0.12 -6.51 -15.26
N PRO A 13 -0.84 -5.56 -15.40
CA PRO A 13 -0.73 -4.46 -16.35
C PRO A 13 0.17 -3.31 -15.89
N TYR A 14 0.71 -3.36 -14.67
CA TYR A 14 1.42 -2.23 -14.07
C TYR A 14 2.94 -2.33 -14.21
N ASN A 15 3.52 -3.44 -13.76
CA ASN A 15 4.98 -3.62 -13.74
C ASN A 15 5.32 -5.11 -13.68
N ALA A 16 6.13 -5.59 -14.62
CA ALA A 16 6.54 -6.99 -14.71
C ALA A 16 7.32 -7.49 -13.48
N HIS A 17 7.93 -6.58 -12.72
CA HIS A 17 8.67 -6.88 -11.49
C HIS A 17 7.86 -6.60 -10.21
N ALA A 18 6.58 -6.29 -10.31
CA ALA A 18 5.68 -6.20 -9.18
C ALA A 18 4.98 -7.54 -8.95
N TRP A 19 4.90 -7.95 -7.70
CA TRP A 19 4.15 -9.12 -7.30
C TRP A 19 2.75 -8.71 -6.84
N ILE A 20 1.77 -8.89 -7.70
CA ILE A 20 0.35 -8.65 -7.38
C ILE A 20 -0.33 -10.00 -7.25
N THR A 21 -0.92 -10.28 -6.09
CA THR A 21 -1.55 -11.55 -5.77
C THR A 21 -2.96 -11.35 -5.20
N GLY A 22 -3.79 -12.39 -5.28
CA GLY A 22 -5.20 -12.27 -4.97
C GLY A 22 -5.93 -11.46 -6.04
N ASP A 23 -6.96 -10.76 -5.63
CA ASP A 23 -7.80 -9.95 -6.53
C ASP A 23 -8.00 -8.53 -5.94
N PRO A 24 -6.95 -7.70 -5.90
CA PRO A 24 -7.07 -6.33 -5.40
C PRO A 24 -7.87 -5.46 -6.37
N GLU A 25 -8.73 -4.61 -5.81
CA GLU A 25 -9.37 -3.53 -6.55
C GLU A 25 -8.39 -2.36 -6.66
N ILE A 26 -7.93 -2.04 -7.87
CA ILE A 26 -6.98 -0.94 -8.12
C ILE A 26 -7.63 0.08 -9.04
N GLY A 27 -7.77 1.32 -8.55
CA GLY A 27 -8.37 2.42 -9.29
C GLY A 27 -7.55 2.84 -10.51
N GLU A 28 -8.18 3.57 -11.41
CA GLU A 28 -7.55 4.08 -12.63
C GLU A 28 -6.38 5.04 -12.35
N GLY A 29 -5.42 5.09 -13.24
CA GLY A 29 -4.30 6.03 -13.18
C GLY A 29 -3.27 5.75 -12.08
N CYS A 30 -3.28 4.55 -11.50
CA CYS A 30 -2.27 4.16 -10.52
C CYS A 30 -0.95 3.80 -11.21
N TRP A 31 0.15 4.18 -10.58
CA TRP A 31 1.49 3.75 -10.92
C TRP A 31 2.03 2.81 -9.83
N ILE A 32 2.56 1.66 -10.23
CA ILE A 32 3.11 0.66 -9.31
C ILE A 32 4.54 0.34 -9.73
N GLY A 33 5.48 0.62 -8.83
CA GLY A 33 6.90 0.42 -9.05
C GLY A 33 7.36 -1.03 -8.98
N ALA A 34 8.60 -1.27 -9.38
CA ALA A 34 9.22 -2.57 -9.32
C ALA A 34 9.39 -3.05 -7.86
N PHE A 35 9.42 -4.37 -7.68
CA PHE A 35 9.68 -5.04 -6.40
C PHE A 35 8.65 -4.73 -5.31
N THR A 36 7.46 -4.30 -5.70
CA THR A 36 6.33 -4.15 -4.78
C THR A 36 5.66 -5.51 -4.52
N LEU A 37 5.07 -5.65 -3.34
CA LEU A 37 4.12 -6.71 -3.03
C LEU A 37 2.73 -6.08 -2.81
N ILE A 38 1.78 -6.43 -3.64
CA ILE A 38 0.38 -6.00 -3.53
C ILE A 38 -0.47 -7.25 -3.27
N ASP A 39 -0.86 -7.44 -2.02
CA ASP A 39 -1.58 -8.63 -1.59
C ASP A 39 -3.08 -8.36 -1.39
N GLY A 40 -3.87 -8.85 -2.32
CA GLY A 40 -5.33 -8.77 -2.29
C GLY A 40 -6.04 -9.97 -1.66
N GLN A 41 -5.32 -10.94 -1.09
CA GLN A 41 -5.94 -12.20 -0.61
C GLN A 41 -6.94 -12.01 0.52
N GLY A 42 -6.79 -10.98 1.35
CA GLY A 42 -7.71 -10.65 2.44
C GLY A 42 -8.69 -9.53 2.11
N GLY A 43 -8.67 -9.05 0.87
CA GLY A 43 -9.35 -7.86 0.39
C GLY A 43 -8.43 -6.64 0.45
N LEU A 44 -8.26 -5.98 -0.71
CA LEU A 44 -7.47 -4.76 -0.83
C LEU A 44 -8.15 -3.82 -1.83
N LYS A 45 -8.31 -2.57 -1.43
CA LYS A 45 -8.77 -1.49 -2.30
C LYS A 45 -7.73 -0.39 -2.35
N ILE A 46 -7.32 -0.03 -3.55
CA ILE A 46 -6.46 1.11 -3.84
C ILE A 46 -7.25 2.08 -4.70
N GLY A 47 -7.42 3.31 -4.24
CA GLY A 47 -8.14 4.35 -4.96
C GLY A 47 -7.42 4.76 -6.25
N ARG A 48 -8.06 5.62 -7.02
CA ARG A 48 -7.50 6.12 -8.28
C ARG A 48 -6.30 7.03 -8.07
N GLY A 49 -5.42 7.09 -9.08
CA GLY A 49 -4.32 8.06 -9.13
C GLY A 49 -3.27 7.89 -8.04
N CYS A 50 -3.14 6.69 -7.45
CA CYS A 50 -2.13 6.41 -6.45
C CYS A 50 -0.78 6.09 -7.08
N ASN A 51 0.30 6.46 -6.40
CA ASN A 51 1.65 6.04 -6.73
C ASN A 51 2.18 5.12 -5.61
N ILE A 52 2.48 3.88 -5.97
CA ILE A 52 3.09 2.89 -5.08
C ILE A 52 4.56 2.75 -5.47
N SER A 53 5.46 3.28 -4.66
CA SER A 53 6.88 3.32 -4.98
C SER A 53 7.55 1.96 -4.89
N CYS A 54 8.73 1.84 -5.51
CA CYS A 54 9.49 0.60 -5.57
C CYS A 54 9.71 -0.02 -4.18
N GLY A 55 9.55 -1.33 -4.09
CA GLY A 55 9.76 -2.09 -2.86
C GLY A 55 8.68 -1.94 -1.79
N ALA A 56 7.66 -1.09 -1.99
CA ALA A 56 6.56 -0.97 -1.04
C ALA A 56 5.77 -2.28 -0.93
N GLN A 57 5.24 -2.57 0.25
CA GLN A 57 4.47 -3.78 0.51
C GLN A 57 3.12 -3.41 1.13
N ILE A 58 2.05 -3.91 0.54
CA ILE A 58 0.69 -3.71 1.03
C ILE A 58 0.07 -5.08 1.22
N VAL A 59 -0.27 -5.41 2.47
CA VAL A 59 -0.77 -6.73 2.81
C VAL A 59 -2.18 -6.68 3.39
N SER A 60 -2.95 -7.72 3.15
CA SER A 60 -4.34 -7.84 3.59
C SER A 60 -4.63 -9.13 4.37
N HIS A 61 -3.60 -9.92 4.67
CA HIS A 61 -3.74 -11.11 5.50
C HIS A 61 -2.55 -11.28 6.44
N SER A 62 -2.72 -12.15 7.45
CA SER A 62 -1.67 -12.49 8.43
C SER A 62 -1.81 -13.94 8.87
N THR A 63 -0.67 -14.57 9.13
CA THR A 63 -0.59 -15.93 9.70
C THR A 63 0.07 -15.95 11.08
N VAL A 64 0.15 -14.80 11.74
CA VAL A 64 0.83 -14.65 13.04
C VAL A 64 0.22 -15.60 14.08
N ARG A 65 -1.09 -15.59 14.25
CA ARG A 65 -1.77 -16.45 15.24
C ARG A 65 -1.60 -17.92 14.91
N ARG A 66 -1.68 -18.28 13.64
CA ARG A 66 -1.43 -19.65 13.17
C ARG A 66 -0.01 -20.11 13.52
N CYS A 67 0.98 -19.25 13.31
CA CYS A 67 2.37 -19.56 13.63
C CYS A 67 2.59 -19.71 15.13
N LEU A 68 2.14 -18.74 15.93
CA LEU A 68 2.40 -18.71 17.39
C LEU A 68 1.66 -19.80 18.16
N THR A 69 0.59 -20.34 17.62
CA THR A 69 -0.15 -21.48 18.23
C THR A 69 0.33 -22.83 17.71
N GLU A 70 1.51 -22.92 17.10
CA GLU A 70 2.05 -24.15 16.52
C GLU A 70 1.06 -24.83 15.57
N ARG A 71 0.25 -24.02 14.85
CA ARG A 71 -0.81 -24.42 13.93
C ARG A 71 -2.02 -25.11 14.59
N VAL A 72 -2.16 -25.05 15.90
CA VAL A 72 -3.39 -25.48 16.59
C VAL A 72 -4.57 -24.63 16.10
N LEU A 73 -4.35 -23.32 15.97
CA LEU A 73 -5.26 -22.42 15.28
C LEU A 73 -4.89 -22.36 13.79
N ASP A 74 -5.49 -23.22 12.98
CA ASP A 74 -5.18 -23.32 11.55
C ASP A 74 -6.02 -22.34 10.71
N VAL A 75 -5.81 -21.05 10.94
CA VAL A 75 -6.50 -19.97 10.22
C VAL A 75 -5.52 -18.97 9.63
N VAL A 76 -5.94 -18.35 8.54
CA VAL A 76 -5.31 -17.16 7.97
C VAL A 76 -6.21 -15.97 8.29
N ASP A 77 -5.69 -15.04 9.06
CA ASP A 77 -6.42 -13.81 9.35
C ASP A 77 -6.49 -12.95 8.09
N LYS A 78 -7.68 -12.49 7.75
CA LYS A 78 -7.94 -11.66 6.59
C LYS A 78 -8.71 -10.41 7.02
N ARG A 79 -8.29 -9.26 6.50
CA ARG A 79 -8.99 -8.00 6.74
C ARG A 79 -8.78 -7.04 5.58
N LEU A 80 -9.86 -6.43 5.12
CA LEU A 80 -9.82 -5.41 4.08
C LEU A 80 -8.83 -4.30 4.46
N THR A 81 -7.86 -4.07 3.58
CA THR A 81 -6.93 -2.94 3.63
C THR A 81 -7.36 -1.93 2.57
N GLU A 82 -7.42 -0.65 2.93
CA GLU A 82 -7.94 0.39 2.05
C GLU A 82 -6.97 1.56 1.94
N ILE A 83 -6.70 1.97 0.71
CA ILE A 83 -5.93 3.17 0.38
C ILE A 83 -6.82 4.07 -0.45
N GLY A 84 -7.06 5.29 0.03
CA GLY A 84 -7.88 6.29 -0.66
C GLY A 84 -7.24 6.82 -1.94
N ASP A 85 -7.98 7.66 -2.65
CA ASP A 85 -7.53 8.26 -3.90
C ASP A 85 -6.28 9.14 -3.72
N HIS A 86 -5.44 9.20 -4.75
CA HIS A 86 -4.30 10.10 -4.82
C HIS A 86 -3.32 10.01 -3.65
N CYS A 87 -3.12 8.79 -3.13
CA CYS A 87 -2.12 8.52 -2.11
C CYS A 87 -0.76 8.20 -2.72
N PHE A 88 0.28 8.58 -2.01
CA PHE A 88 1.67 8.22 -2.33
C PHE A 88 2.20 7.26 -1.27
N ILE A 89 2.57 6.05 -1.66
CA ILE A 89 3.21 5.07 -0.79
C ILE A 89 4.69 5.04 -1.12
N GLY A 90 5.51 5.51 -0.18
CA GLY A 90 6.93 5.71 -0.36
C GLY A 90 7.72 4.40 -0.52
N THR A 91 8.93 4.53 -1.03
CA THR A 91 9.86 3.41 -1.27
C THR A 91 10.03 2.58 0.01
N ASN A 92 9.89 1.26 -0.11
CA ASN A 92 10.01 0.30 0.99
C ASN A 92 9.06 0.56 2.18
N ALA A 93 8.02 1.35 2.02
CA ALA A 93 6.98 1.48 3.05
C ALA A 93 6.16 0.18 3.14
N VAL A 94 5.64 -0.10 4.32
CA VAL A 94 4.81 -1.28 4.58
C VAL A 94 3.44 -0.82 5.11
N VAL A 95 2.38 -1.34 4.51
CA VAL A 95 1.00 -1.14 4.97
C VAL A 95 0.45 -2.49 5.40
N LEU A 96 0.17 -2.62 6.69
CA LEU A 96 -0.27 -3.89 7.29
C LEU A 96 -1.78 -4.08 7.18
N MET A 97 -2.20 -5.33 7.38
CA MET A 97 -3.56 -5.82 7.25
C MET A 97 -4.59 -4.93 7.99
N GLY A 98 -5.65 -4.57 7.30
CA GLY A 98 -6.76 -3.82 7.89
C GLY A 98 -6.51 -2.34 8.11
N ALA A 99 -5.37 -1.80 7.65
CA ALA A 99 -5.13 -0.37 7.69
C ALA A 99 -6.05 0.36 6.69
N ARG A 100 -6.46 1.57 7.06
CA ARG A 100 -7.22 2.49 6.21
C ARG A 100 -6.44 3.77 6.07
N ILE A 101 -6.15 4.17 4.85
CA ILE A 101 -5.41 5.40 4.55
C ILE A 101 -6.33 6.34 3.80
N GLY A 102 -6.61 7.50 4.39
CA GLY A 102 -7.43 8.54 3.77
C GLY A 102 -6.76 9.13 2.51
N HIS A 103 -7.58 9.63 1.60
CA HIS A 103 -7.13 10.18 0.32
C HIS A 103 -6.07 11.30 0.49
N HIS A 104 -5.28 11.55 -0.57
CA HIS A 104 -4.25 12.61 -0.60
C HIS A 104 -3.22 12.50 0.52
N SER A 105 -2.97 11.28 1.01
CA SER A 105 -1.98 11.02 2.07
C SER A 105 -0.66 10.53 1.48
N VAL A 106 0.40 10.76 2.21
CA VAL A 106 1.75 10.27 1.93
C VAL A 106 2.21 9.35 3.05
N ILE A 107 2.57 8.15 2.71
CA ILE A 107 3.32 7.25 3.58
C ILE A 107 4.79 7.39 3.19
N ALA A 108 5.59 7.93 4.09
CA ALA A 108 7.01 8.20 3.81
C ALA A 108 7.79 6.90 3.55
N ALA A 109 8.91 7.02 2.86
CA ALA A 109 9.80 5.90 2.58
C ALA A 109 10.19 5.17 3.88
N GLY A 110 10.11 3.83 3.86
CA GLY A 110 10.44 2.99 5.00
C GLY A 110 9.46 3.04 6.19
N ALA A 111 8.39 3.81 6.12
CA ALA A 111 7.39 3.85 7.19
C ALA A 111 6.58 2.54 7.25
N VAL A 112 6.13 2.18 8.44
CA VAL A 112 5.27 1.00 8.67
C VAL A 112 3.94 1.43 9.26
N VAL A 113 2.89 1.38 8.45
CA VAL A 113 1.51 1.57 8.89
C VAL A 113 1.03 0.29 9.55
N LEU A 114 0.72 0.36 10.83
CA LEU A 114 0.36 -0.80 11.64
C LEU A 114 -1.01 -1.38 11.24
N GLU A 115 -1.24 -2.63 11.65
CA GLU A 115 -2.53 -3.30 11.48
C GLU A 115 -3.67 -2.44 12.03
N LYS A 116 -4.75 -2.34 11.26
CA LYS A 116 -5.99 -1.63 11.64
C LYS A 116 -5.81 -0.13 11.92
N ALA A 117 -4.66 0.44 11.58
CA ALA A 117 -4.48 1.88 11.69
C ALA A 117 -5.50 2.62 10.81
N ASP A 118 -6.03 3.72 11.32
CA ASP A 118 -6.93 4.61 10.60
C ASP A 118 -6.23 5.96 10.41
N ILE A 119 -5.80 6.21 9.19
CA ILE A 119 -5.04 7.40 8.82
C ILE A 119 -5.98 8.41 8.15
N PRO A 120 -6.17 9.60 8.74
CA PRO A 120 -7.02 10.63 8.15
C PRO A 120 -6.56 11.07 6.76
N PRO A 121 -7.46 11.61 5.93
CA PRO A 121 -7.06 12.24 4.66
C PRO A 121 -5.98 13.32 4.85
N TYR A 122 -5.22 13.58 3.80
CA TYR A 122 -4.15 14.59 3.78
C TYR A 122 -3.07 14.39 4.85
N SER A 123 -2.79 13.17 5.26
CA SER A 123 -1.78 12.88 6.28
C SER A 123 -0.40 12.62 5.67
N LEU A 124 0.64 13.19 6.29
CA LEU A 124 2.00 12.68 6.15
C LEU A 124 2.27 11.70 7.29
N VAL A 125 2.51 10.45 6.96
CA VAL A 125 2.85 9.38 7.92
C VAL A 125 4.31 9.03 7.76
N ALA A 126 5.06 8.95 8.86
CA ALA A 126 6.47 8.58 8.85
C ALA A 126 6.84 7.70 10.03
N GLY A 127 7.92 6.94 9.87
CA GLY A 127 8.57 6.19 10.95
C GLY A 127 8.08 4.75 11.11
N VAL A 128 8.68 4.08 12.11
CA VAL A 128 8.35 2.71 12.53
C VAL A 128 8.25 2.70 14.06
N PRO A 129 7.06 2.59 14.62
CA PRO A 129 5.74 2.54 13.97
C PRO A 129 5.39 3.86 13.28
N GLY A 130 4.64 3.78 12.18
CA GLY A 130 4.19 4.94 11.42
C GLY A 130 3.25 5.82 12.24
N ARG A 131 3.51 7.12 12.23
CA ARG A 131 2.69 8.14 12.93
C ARG A 131 2.38 9.28 11.98
N VAL A 132 1.20 9.88 12.13
CA VAL A 132 0.87 11.11 11.43
C VAL A 132 1.77 12.23 11.96
N VAL A 133 2.57 12.80 11.08
CA VAL A 133 3.52 13.88 11.40
C VAL A 133 2.85 15.24 11.26
N ARG A 134 2.08 15.42 10.19
CA ARG A 134 1.36 16.66 9.91
C ARG A 134 0.30 16.47 8.81
N SER A 135 -0.53 17.48 8.62
CA SER A 135 -1.44 17.57 7.47
C SER A 135 -0.69 18.08 6.23
N LEU A 136 -1.11 17.60 5.07
CA LEU A 136 -0.65 18.02 3.73
C LEU A 136 -1.69 18.90 3.00
N GLU A 137 -2.84 19.20 3.62
CA GLU A 137 -3.95 19.88 2.94
C GLU A 137 -3.53 21.21 2.34
N ALA A 138 -2.87 22.06 3.13
CA ALA A 138 -2.36 23.35 2.66
C ALA A 138 -1.28 23.22 1.57
N ASP A 139 -0.44 22.17 1.63
CA ASP A 139 0.54 21.91 0.59
C ASP A 139 -0.13 21.53 -0.74
N VAL A 140 -1.13 20.65 -0.69
CA VAL A 140 -1.89 20.22 -1.88
C VAL A 140 -2.63 21.41 -2.51
N GLU A 141 -3.25 22.25 -1.70
CA GLU A 141 -3.90 23.48 -2.17
C GLU A 141 -2.91 24.42 -2.86
N ARG A 142 -1.75 24.69 -2.23
CA ARG A 142 -0.70 25.54 -2.79
C ARG A 142 -0.18 24.99 -4.11
N TRP A 143 0.23 23.73 -4.16
CA TRP A 143 0.76 23.10 -5.38
C TRP A 143 -0.28 23.08 -6.51
N SER A 144 -1.54 22.84 -6.17
CA SER A 144 -2.63 22.87 -7.15
C SER A 144 -2.86 24.28 -7.71
N ALA A 145 -2.74 25.31 -6.89
CA ALA A 145 -2.83 26.70 -7.32
C ALA A 145 -1.65 27.10 -8.22
N GLU A 146 -0.43 26.74 -7.84
CA GLU A 146 0.79 26.94 -8.64
C GLU A 146 0.67 26.26 -10.01
N ALA A 147 0.21 25.01 -10.05
CA ALA A 147 0.02 24.28 -11.30
C ALA A 147 -1.03 24.91 -12.22
N ARG A 148 -2.12 25.44 -11.65
CA ARG A 148 -3.14 26.17 -12.43
C ARG A 148 -2.61 27.49 -12.98
N ALA A 149 -1.84 28.24 -12.20
CA ALA A 149 -1.23 29.50 -12.62
C ALA A 149 -0.20 29.30 -13.76
N ALA A 150 0.55 28.20 -13.74
CA ALA A 150 1.54 27.87 -14.76
C ALA A 150 0.93 27.47 -16.11
N LYS A 151 -0.35 27.15 -16.18
CA LYS A 151 -1.07 26.79 -17.41
C LYS A 151 -1.75 27.97 -18.12
N LEU A 152 -1.70 29.14 -17.54
CA LEU A 152 -2.19 30.41 -18.11
C LEU A 152 -1.08 31.13 -18.83
#